data_5ebd509d1fc9e92362dbf7c1850f688d
#
_entry.id   5ebd509d1fc9e92362dbf7c1850f688d
#
_cell.length_a   1.000
_cell.length_b   1.000
_cell.length_c   1.000
_cell.angle_alpha   90.00
_cell.angle_beta   90.00
_cell.angle_gamma   90.00
#
_symmetry.space_group_name_H-M   'P 1'
#
loop_
_entity.id
_entity.type
_entity.pdbx_description
1 polymer ?
#
loop_
_entity_poly.entity_id
_entity_poly.type
_entity_poly.pdbx_seq_one_letter_code
_entity_poly.pdbx_strand_id
1 'polypeptide(L)'
;MTIRPLESLDVEAILAIQAACPEIAQWTAWDYDRVARGEMAGWVATENSNASAEGTAAVVGAAATEFAGEVAGFLVARRLSSELEILNFAVESEWRRCGIGAALLGGALQWAQTFQATQAILEVRASNLAALRFYERHKFEVVGRRPRYYTAPVEDALLLTAPLT
;
A
#
# COMPACT_ATOMS: atom_id res chain seq x y z
N MET A 1 8.53 12.04 -5.27
CA MET A 1 8.02 10.71 -4.83
C MET A 1 9.16 9.85 -4.36
N THR A 2 9.08 9.30 -3.15
CA THR A 2 10.01 8.32 -2.59
C THR A 2 9.25 7.12 -2.06
N ILE A 3 9.75 5.90 -2.30
CA ILE A 3 9.23 4.67 -1.70
C ILE A 3 10.22 4.24 -0.63
N ARG A 4 9.73 4.04 0.60
CA ARG A 4 10.55 3.60 1.73
C ARG A 4 9.79 2.59 2.60
N PRO A 5 10.48 1.85 3.46
CA PRO A 5 9.82 1.02 4.46
C PRO A 5 8.83 1.81 5.31
N LEU A 6 7.74 1.14 5.72
CA LEU A 6 6.74 1.66 6.62
C LEU A 6 7.31 1.70 8.04
N GLU A 7 7.13 2.82 8.73
CA GLU A 7 7.59 3.06 10.09
C GLU A 7 6.42 3.41 11.02
N SER A 8 6.59 3.30 12.32
CA SER A 8 5.52 3.59 13.30
C SER A 8 4.98 5.02 13.20
N LEU A 9 5.81 5.96 12.77
CA LEU A 9 5.38 7.36 12.58
C LEU A 9 4.40 7.54 11.41
N ASP A 10 4.32 6.59 10.49
CA ASP A 10 3.41 6.64 9.33
C ASP A 10 1.99 6.17 9.66
N VAL A 11 1.81 5.50 10.79
CA VAL A 11 0.55 4.79 11.12
C VAL A 11 -0.65 5.73 11.13
N GLU A 12 -0.51 6.93 11.66
CA GLU A 12 -1.60 7.92 11.68
C GLU A 12 -2.04 8.32 10.27
N ALA A 13 -1.09 8.62 9.38
CA ALA A 13 -1.38 8.97 8.00
C ALA A 13 -1.98 7.79 7.23
N ILE A 14 -1.48 6.57 7.45
CA ILE A 14 -2.02 5.35 6.84
C ILE A 14 -3.47 5.13 7.27
N LEU A 15 -3.80 5.32 8.55
CA LEU A 15 -5.18 5.18 9.05
C LEU A 15 -6.11 6.24 8.44
N ALA A 16 -5.63 7.46 8.20
CA ALA A 16 -6.39 8.49 7.51
C ALA A 16 -6.69 8.09 6.05
N ILE A 17 -5.69 7.58 5.32
CA ILE A 17 -5.86 7.06 3.94
C ILE A 17 -6.85 5.89 3.95
N GLN A 18 -6.70 4.95 4.88
CA GLN A 18 -7.58 3.80 5.02
C GLN A 18 -9.04 4.23 5.27
N ALA A 19 -9.26 5.19 6.15
CA ALA A 19 -10.60 5.71 6.44
C ALA A 19 -11.29 6.32 5.21
N ALA A 20 -10.52 6.89 4.29
CA ALA A 20 -11.00 7.40 3.00
C ALA A 20 -11.21 6.31 1.93
N CYS A 21 -10.79 5.06 2.21
CA CYS A 21 -10.82 3.91 1.29
C CYS A 21 -11.58 2.74 1.92
N PRO A 22 -12.91 2.78 2.05
CA PRO A 22 -13.68 1.72 2.73
C PRO A 22 -13.64 0.38 1.98
N GLU A 23 -13.20 0.36 0.73
CA GLU A 23 -13.07 -0.84 -0.10
C GLU A 23 -11.87 -1.72 0.25
N ILE A 24 -10.90 -1.23 1.01
CA ILE A 24 -9.74 -2.01 1.45
C ILE A 24 -9.96 -2.62 2.84
N ALA A 25 -9.04 -3.49 3.27
CA ALA A 25 -9.07 -4.05 4.62
C ALA A 25 -8.94 -2.94 5.67
N GLN A 26 -9.82 -2.96 6.67
CA GLN A 26 -9.82 -1.98 7.75
C GLN A 26 -9.01 -2.53 8.94
N TRP A 27 -7.76 -2.14 9.01
CA TRP A 27 -6.81 -2.55 10.03
C TRP A 27 -6.75 -1.54 11.17
N THR A 28 -6.32 -2.00 12.35
CA THR A 28 -6.08 -1.16 13.52
C THR A 28 -4.65 -0.59 13.51
N ALA A 29 -4.40 0.43 14.35
CA ALA A 29 -3.05 0.95 14.55
C ALA A 29 -2.08 -0.15 14.99
N TRP A 30 -2.54 -1.10 15.81
CA TRP A 30 -1.72 -2.22 16.27
C TRP A 30 -1.29 -3.14 15.12
N ASP A 31 -2.15 -3.37 14.11
CA ASP A 31 -1.80 -4.17 12.94
C ASP A 31 -0.67 -3.50 12.13
N TYR A 32 -0.73 -2.19 11.94
CA TYR A 32 0.32 -1.44 11.26
C TYR A 32 1.62 -1.33 12.08
N ASP A 33 1.54 -1.22 13.39
CA ASP A 33 2.71 -1.28 14.26
C ASP A 33 3.46 -2.60 14.16
N ARG A 34 2.76 -3.71 13.94
CA ARG A 34 3.39 -5.01 13.66
C ARG A 34 4.18 -5.00 12.36
N VAL A 35 3.65 -4.32 11.33
CA VAL A 35 4.39 -4.11 10.07
C VAL A 35 5.66 -3.29 10.33
N ALA A 36 5.55 -2.19 11.04
CA ALA A 36 6.68 -1.32 11.38
C ALA A 36 7.77 -2.06 12.19
N ARG A 37 7.39 -3.06 12.98
CA ARG A 37 8.32 -3.94 13.73
C ARG A 37 8.91 -5.07 12.88
N GLY A 38 8.55 -5.16 11.60
CA GLY A 38 9.10 -6.14 10.67
C GLY A 38 8.44 -7.53 10.70
N GLU A 39 7.26 -7.68 11.32
CA GLU A 39 6.51 -8.95 11.26
C GLU A 39 5.92 -9.21 9.86
N MET A 40 5.73 -8.16 9.10
CA MET A 40 5.32 -8.16 7.69
C MET A 40 6.14 -7.10 6.96
N ALA A 41 6.19 -7.16 5.64
CA ALA A 41 6.79 -6.13 4.82
C ALA A 41 5.78 -5.01 4.55
N GLY A 42 6.21 -3.77 4.64
CA GLY A 42 5.36 -2.63 4.33
C GLY A 42 6.16 -1.48 3.74
N TRP A 43 5.54 -0.76 2.85
CA TRP A 43 6.10 0.41 2.18
C TRP A 43 5.11 1.56 2.21
N VAL A 44 5.65 2.76 2.31
CA VAL A 44 4.92 4.00 2.07
C VAL A 44 5.51 4.73 0.87
N ALA A 45 4.65 5.40 0.13
CA ALA A 45 5.04 6.40 -0.84
C ALA A 45 4.90 7.77 -0.21
N THR A 46 5.97 8.57 -0.24
CA THR A 46 5.94 9.94 0.24
C THR A 46 6.19 10.91 -0.91
N GLU A 47 5.45 12.00 -0.90
CA GLU A 47 5.68 13.14 -1.79
C GLU A 47 6.22 14.31 -0.98
N ASN A 48 7.21 15.00 -1.55
CA ASN A 48 7.63 16.28 -1.01
C ASN A 48 6.54 17.28 -1.37
N SER A 49 5.83 17.79 -0.38
CA SER A 49 4.97 18.95 -0.56
C SER A 49 5.87 20.16 -0.87
N ASN A 50 6.20 20.37 -2.14
CA ASN A 50 6.60 21.69 -2.63
C ASN A 50 5.36 22.57 -2.68
N ALA A 51 4.71 22.79 -1.52
CA ALA A 51 3.84 23.93 -1.36
C ALA A 51 4.76 25.14 -1.40
N SER A 52 4.61 25.94 -2.44
CA SER A 52 5.16 27.26 -2.64
C SER A 52 5.26 28.03 -1.32
N ALA A 53 6.41 28.00 -0.68
CA ALA A 53 6.75 28.92 0.39
C ALA A 53 7.60 30.04 -0.23
N GLU A 54 6.95 30.93 -0.98
CA GLU A 54 7.41 32.33 -0.99
C GLU A 54 7.01 32.94 0.34
N GLY A 55 7.99 33.25 1.14
CA GLY A 55 7.77 34.18 2.27
C GLY A 55 8.31 33.73 3.62
N THR A 56 9.48 34.24 3.91
CA THR A 56 9.94 34.74 5.22
C THR A 56 10.81 33.82 6.08
N ALA A 57 12.00 34.34 6.24
CA ALA A 57 13.19 34.00 6.97
C ALA A 57 13.06 33.37 8.37
N ALA A 58 14.00 32.45 8.62
CA ALA A 58 14.79 32.26 9.84
C ALA A 58 14.11 32.24 11.21
N VAL A 59 14.05 31.02 11.78
CA VAL A 59 14.38 30.82 13.20
C VAL A 59 15.37 29.63 13.29
N VAL A 60 16.54 29.94 13.82
CA VAL A 60 17.61 29.01 14.11
C VAL A 60 17.23 28.18 15.34
N GLY A 61 17.34 26.86 15.27
CA GLY A 61 17.47 26.01 16.46
C GLY A 61 16.32 25.10 16.77
N ALA A 62 16.16 24.02 16.02
CA ALA A 62 15.64 22.75 16.52
C ALA A 62 16.15 21.64 15.61
N ALA A 63 16.52 20.49 16.20
CA ALA A 63 17.11 19.34 15.52
C ALA A 63 16.38 19.06 14.21
N ALA A 64 17.17 18.78 13.15
CA ALA A 64 16.67 18.40 11.84
C ALA A 64 15.79 17.13 11.97
N THR A 65 14.52 17.33 12.15
CA THR A 65 13.52 16.36 11.74
C THR A 65 13.54 16.51 10.21
N GLU A 66 14.23 15.60 9.52
CA GLU A 66 14.11 15.48 8.08
C GLU A 66 12.61 15.48 7.77
N PHE A 67 12.20 16.39 6.90
CA PHE A 67 10.82 16.48 6.46
C PHE A 67 10.45 15.13 5.81
N ALA A 68 9.84 14.25 6.59
CA ALA A 68 9.15 13.11 6.06
C ALA A 68 8.04 13.68 5.17
N GLY A 69 8.15 13.50 3.85
CA GLY A 69 7.12 13.97 2.92
C GLY A 69 5.76 13.38 3.30
N GLU A 70 4.69 14.02 2.85
CA GLU A 70 3.32 13.56 3.09
C GLU A 70 3.13 12.14 2.55
N VAL A 71 2.55 11.24 3.35
CA VAL A 71 2.27 9.86 2.93
C VAL A 71 1.13 9.87 1.93
N ALA A 72 1.43 9.54 0.69
CA ALA A 72 0.48 9.54 -0.43
C ALA A 72 -0.14 8.16 -0.70
N GLY A 73 0.41 7.10 -0.10
CA GLY A 73 -0.09 5.74 -0.23
C GLY A 73 0.79 4.74 0.50
N PHE A 74 0.27 3.53 0.64
CA PHE A 74 0.97 2.44 1.31
C PHE A 74 0.64 1.08 0.69
N LEU A 75 1.51 0.11 0.89
CA LEU A 75 1.30 -1.28 0.56
C LEU A 75 1.87 -2.16 1.68
N VAL A 76 1.11 -3.15 2.12
CA VAL A 76 1.56 -4.18 3.06
C VAL A 76 1.48 -5.54 2.40
N ALA A 77 2.53 -6.32 2.56
CA ALA A 77 2.61 -7.66 2.04
C ALA A 77 3.34 -8.60 3.01
N ARG A 78 3.15 -9.89 2.81
CA ARG A 78 3.92 -10.90 3.54
C ARG A 78 4.43 -11.97 2.59
N ARG A 79 5.49 -12.64 3.01
CA ARG A 79 5.95 -13.87 2.40
C ARG A 79 5.07 -15.03 2.90
N LEU A 80 4.52 -15.80 1.98
CA LEU A 80 3.77 -17.02 2.26
C LEU A 80 4.43 -18.17 1.49
N SER A 81 5.37 -18.89 2.14
CA SER A 81 6.21 -19.89 1.46
C SER A 81 6.97 -19.29 0.28
N SER A 82 6.66 -19.70 -0.95
CA SER A 82 7.23 -19.19 -2.22
C SER A 82 6.31 -18.16 -2.91
N GLU A 83 5.43 -17.51 -2.19
CA GLU A 83 4.48 -16.54 -2.72
C GLU A 83 4.59 -15.20 -2.01
N LEU A 84 4.31 -14.11 -2.74
CA LEU A 84 4.06 -12.79 -2.19
C LEU A 84 2.56 -12.62 -2.00
N GLU A 85 2.09 -12.46 -0.78
CA GLU A 85 0.70 -12.11 -0.51
C GLU A 85 0.57 -10.60 -0.20
N ILE A 86 -0.19 -9.89 -1.03
CA ILE A 86 -0.52 -8.48 -0.78
C ILE A 86 -1.74 -8.44 0.13
N LEU A 87 -1.59 -7.82 1.29
CA LEU A 87 -2.59 -7.83 2.36
C LEU A 87 -3.43 -6.56 2.41
N ASN A 88 -2.79 -5.41 2.21
CA ASN A 88 -3.46 -4.12 2.23
C ASN A 88 -2.73 -3.12 1.34
N PHE A 89 -3.48 -2.31 0.59
CA PHE A 89 -2.91 -1.40 -0.38
C PHE A 89 -3.87 -0.26 -0.71
N ALA A 90 -3.43 0.96 -0.52
CA ALA A 90 -4.18 2.14 -0.92
C ALA A 90 -3.27 3.28 -1.37
N VAL A 91 -3.82 4.13 -2.24
CA VAL A 91 -3.27 5.43 -2.63
C VAL A 91 -4.33 6.48 -2.37
N GLU A 92 -3.95 7.54 -1.70
CA GLU A 92 -4.82 8.67 -1.43
C GLU A 92 -5.41 9.24 -2.73
N SER A 93 -6.66 9.69 -2.66
CA SER A 93 -7.45 10.06 -3.85
C SER A 93 -6.77 11.12 -4.71
N GLU A 94 -6.16 12.12 -4.10
CA GLU A 94 -5.48 13.22 -4.78
C GLU A 94 -4.23 12.76 -5.55
N TRP A 95 -3.59 11.70 -5.07
CA TRP A 95 -2.37 11.13 -5.64
C TRP A 95 -2.59 9.93 -6.54
N ARG A 96 -3.84 9.58 -6.81
CA ARG A 96 -4.16 8.49 -7.75
C ARG A 96 -3.79 8.87 -9.17
N ARG A 97 -3.43 7.86 -9.97
CA ARG A 97 -3.00 7.97 -11.38
C ARG A 97 -1.68 8.75 -11.61
N CYS A 98 -0.94 9.04 -10.56
CA CYS A 98 0.40 9.66 -10.62
C CYS A 98 1.54 8.63 -10.60
N GLY A 99 1.25 7.34 -10.78
CA GLY A 99 2.26 6.27 -10.77
C GLY A 99 2.58 5.69 -9.38
N ILE A 100 2.07 6.27 -8.31
CA ILE A 100 2.36 5.86 -6.92
C ILE A 100 2.01 4.39 -6.68
N GLY A 101 0.82 3.97 -7.10
CA GLY A 101 0.42 2.57 -6.96
C GLY A 101 1.35 1.61 -7.69
N ALA A 102 1.78 1.95 -8.89
CA ALA A 102 2.72 1.13 -9.66
C ALA A 102 4.09 1.06 -8.97
N ALA A 103 4.56 2.16 -8.40
CA ALA A 103 5.83 2.21 -7.68
C ALA A 103 5.81 1.38 -6.39
N LEU A 104 4.72 1.48 -5.59
CA LEU A 104 4.52 0.65 -4.39
C LEU A 104 4.47 -0.84 -4.73
N LEU A 105 3.68 -1.21 -5.74
CA LEU A 105 3.60 -2.59 -6.21
C LEU A 105 4.96 -3.06 -6.71
N GLY A 106 5.68 -2.23 -7.49
CA GLY A 106 7.03 -2.53 -7.97
C GLY A 106 8.00 -2.82 -6.83
N GLY A 107 7.97 -2.06 -5.74
CA GLY A 107 8.78 -2.30 -4.56
C GLY A 107 8.48 -3.64 -3.88
N ALA A 108 7.20 -3.98 -3.75
CA ALA A 108 6.79 -5.27 -3.20
C ALA A 108 7.22 -6.44 -4.09
N LEU A 109 7.08 -6.32 -5.41
CA LEU A 109 7.52 -7.34 -6.38
C LEU A 109 9.05 -7.51 -6.37
N GLN A 110 9.79 -6.42 -6.26
CA GLN A 110 11.25 -6.48 -6.13
C GLN A 110 11.66 -7.19 -4.82
N TRP A 111 10.98 -6.91 -3.72
CA TRP A 111 11.21 -7.64 -2.47
C TRP A 111 10.90 -9.13 -2.62
N ALA A 112 9.84 -9.50 -3.33
CA ALA A 112 9.48 -10.89 -3.59
C ALA A 112 10.60 -11.66 -4.32
N GLN A 113 11.37 -11.00 -5.18
CA GLN A 113 12.53 -11.61 -5.85
C GLN A 113 13.63 -12.03 -4.87
N THR A 114 13.78 -11.34 -3.73
CA THR A 114 14.82 -11.65 -2.73
C THR A 114 14.65 -13.03 -2.09
N PHE A 115 13.43 -13.57 -2.11
CA PHE A 115 13.13 -14.92 -1.63
C PHE A 115 12.59 -15.86 -2.72
N GLN A 116 12.83 -15.49 -4.00
CA GLN A 116 12.49 -16.30 -5.17
C GLN A 116 10.99 -16.67 -5.21
N ALA A 117 10.12 -15.71 -4.91
CA ALA A 117 8.68 -15.93 -5.03
C ALA A 117 8.32 -16.28 -6.47
N THR A 118 7.43 -17.27 -6.61
CA THR A 118 6.98 -17.74 -7.92
C THR A 118 5.72 -17.04 -8.41
N GLN A 119 4.94 -16.48 -7.48
CA GLN A 119 3.75 -15.71 -7.79
C GLN A 119 3.43 -14.68 -6.71
N ALA A 120 2.70 -13.65 -7.10
CA ALA A 120 2.01 -12.73 -6.20
C ALA A 120 0.53 -13.07 -6.15
N ILE A 121 -0.09 -12.97 -4.97
CA ILE A 121 -1.49 -13.25 -4.74
C ILE A 121 -2.13 -12.13 -3.94
N LEU A 122 -3.42 -11.89 -4.14
CA LEU A 122 -4.21 -10.95 -3.36
C LEU A 122 -5.71 -11.28 -3.44
N GLU A 123 -6.46 -10.71 -2.52
CA GLU A 123 -7.91 -10.71 -2.54
C GLU A 123 -8.43 -9.27 -2.66
N VAL A 124 -9.47 -9.08 -3.45
CA VAL A 124 -10.09 -7.78 -3.68
C VAL A 124 -11.61 -7.90 -3.74
N ARG A 125 -12.33 -6.87 -3.27
CA ARG A 125 -13.78 -6.81 -3.42
C ARG A 125 -14.19 -6.88 -4.88
N ALA A 126 -15.20 -7.69 -5.21
CA ALA A 126 -15.68 -7.85 -6.57
C ALA A 126 -16.19 -6.52 -7.18
N SER A 127 -16.68 -5.60 -6.36
CA SER A 127 -17.13 -4.26 -6.77
C SER A 127 -16.00 -3.25 -6.98
N ASN A 128 -14.77 -3.53 -6.51
CA ASN A 128 -13.65 -2.59 -6.63
C ASN A 128 -13.06 -2.59 -8.05
N LEU A 129 -13.82 -2.08 -9.00
CA LEU A 129 -13.45 -2.07 -10.42
C LEU A 129 -12.16 -1.28 -10.70
N ALA A 130 -11.86 -0.26 -9.89
CA ALA A 130 -10.63 0.52 -10.04
C ALA A 130 -9.39 -0.32 -9.71
N ALA A 131 -9.43 -1.07 -8.61
CA ALA A 131 -8.36 -1.99 -8.23
C ALA A 131 -8.24 -3.14 -9.24
N LEU A 132 -9.34 -3.73 -9.68
CA LEU A 132 -9.33 -4.82 -10.67
C LEU A 132 -8.63 -4.37 -11.96
N ARG A 133 -8.98 -3.19 -12.51
CA ARG A 133 -8.32 -2.63 -13.70
C ARG A 133 -6.84 -2.30 -13.46
N PHE A 134 -6.48 -1.90 -12.25
CA PHE A 134 -5.09 -1.66 -11.88
C PHE A 134 -4.30 -2.96 -11.89
N TYR A 135 -4.80 -4.00 -11.23
CA TYR A 135 -4.13 -5.29 -11.15
C TYR A 135 -4.05 -6.00 -12.51
N GLU A 136 -5.11 -5.94 -13.33
CA GLU A 136 -5.10 -6.46 -14.70
C GLU A 136 -3.94 -5.86 -15.53
N ARG A 137 -3.74 -4.54 -15.48
CA ARG A 137 -2.60 -3.88 -16.15
C ARG A 137 -1.24 -4.33 -15.63
N HIS A 138 -1.18 -4.86 -14.41
CA HIS A 138 0.03 -5.42 -13.81
C HIS A 138 0.08 -6.96 -13.89
N LYS A 139 -0.66 -7.54 -14.86
CA LYS A 139 -0.65 -8.97 -15.20
C LYS A 139 -1.21 -9.88 -14.11
N PHE A 140 -2.04 -9.36 -13.21
CA PHE A 140 -2.83 -10.19 -12.33
C PHE A 140 -4.07 -10.69 -13.05
N GLU A 141 -4.40 -11.95 -12.82
CA GLU A 141 -5.57 -12.60 -13.37
C GLU A 141 -6.47 -13.12 -12.24
N VAL A 142 -7.78 -13.09 -12.45
CA VAL A 142 -8.73 -13.67 -11.50
C VAL A 142 -8.68 -15.19 -11.62
N VAL A 143 -8.31 -15.87 -10.55
CA VAL A 143 -8.19 -17.33 -10.49
C VAL A 143 -9.23 -17.98 -9.57
N GLY A 144 -9.96 -17.20 -8.79
CA GLY A 144 -10.95 -17.72 -7.87
C GLY A 144 -11.89 -16.66 -7.33
N ARG A 145 -12.91 -17.13 -6.62
CA ARG A 145 -13.92 -16.30 -5.96
C ARG A 145 -14.27 -16.89 -4.62
N ARG A 146 -14.33 -16.05 -3.59
CA ARG A 146 -14.83 -16.42 -2.26
C ARG A 146 -16.19 -15.77 -2.05
N PRO A 147 -17.30 -16.52 -2.12
CA PRO A 147 -18.62 -15.95 -1.93
C PRO A 147 -18.80 -15.37 -0.53
N ARG A 148 -19.43 -14.21 -0.43
CA ARG A 148 -19.80 -13.55 0.82
C ARG A 148 -18.63 -13.40 1.81
N TYR A 149 -17.42 -13.16 1.29
CA TYR A 149 -16.21 -13.06 2.10
C TYR A 149 -16.18 -11.80 2.98
N TYR A 150 -16.60 -10.68 2.43
CA TYR A 150 -16.76 -9.43 3.17
C TYR A 150 -18.14 -9.38 3.82
N THR A 151 -18.25 -8.73 4.98
CA THR A 151 -19.48 -8.67 5.78
C THR A 151 -20.11 -7.29 5.86
N ALA A 152 -19.40 -6.23 5.52
CA ALA A 152 -19.87 -4.85 5.59
C ALA A 152 -19.43 -4.03 4.36
N PRO A 153 -20.21 -3.98 3.28
CA PRO A 153 -21.38 -4.79 2.96
C PRO A 153 -21.00 -6.25 2.66
N VAL A 154 -22.01 -7.15 2.68
CA VAL A 154 -21.81 -8.54 2.26
C VAL A 154 -21.46 -8.56 0.77
N GLU A 155 -20.30 -9.09 0.45
CA GLU A 155 -19.76 -9.08 -0.90
C GLU A 155 -18.74 -10.19 -1.10
N ASP A 156 -18.59 -10.64 -2.34
CA ASP A 156 -17.58 -11.62 -2.71
C ASP A 156 -16.19 -11.00 -2.81
N ALA A 157 -15.17 -11.78 -2.48
CA ALA A 157 -13.80 -11.50 -2.85
C ALA A 157 -13.43 -12.21 -4.16
N LEU A 158 -12.66 -11.54 -5.00
CA LEU A 158 -11.96 -12.15 -6.11
C LEU A 158 -10.52 -12.42 -5.69
N LEU A 159 -10.06 -13.63 -5.95
CA LEU A 159 -8.67 -14.03 -5.76
C LEU A 159 -7.91 -13.79 -7.07
N LEU A 160 -6.86 -12.97 -7.00
CA LEU A 160 -6.03 -12.63 -8.13
C LEU A 160 -4.61 -13.17 -7.94
N THR A 161 -3.98 -13.60 -9.03
CA THR A 161 -2.58 -14.01 -9.04
C THR A 161 -1.84 -13.43 -10.23
N ALA A 162 -0.53 -13.18 -10.04
CA ALA A 162 0.38 -12.84 -11.10
C ALA A 162 1.65 -13.70 -10.98
N PRO A 163 2.12 -14.37 -12.06
CA PRO A 163 3.37 -15.10 -12.02
C PRO A 163 4.55 -14.14 -11.87
N LEU A 164 5.54 -14.55 -11.08
CA LEU A 164 6.80 -13.85 -10.89
C LEU A 164 7.89 -14.70 -11.52
N THR A 165 8.44 -14.24 -12.64
CA THR A 165 9.53 -14.91 -13.38
C THR A 165 10.83 -14.14 -13.21
#